data_c124d6f594c536873a66aeeaa80a835f
#
_entry.id   c124d6f594c536873a66aeeaa80a835f
#
_cell.length_a   1.000
_cell.length_b   1.000
_cell.length_c   1.000
_cell.angle_alpha   90.00
_cell.angle_beta   90.00
_cell.angle_gamma   90.00
#
_symmetry.space_group_name_H-M   'P 1'
#
loop_
_entity.id
_entity.type
_entity.pdbx_description
1 polymer ?
#
loop_
_entity_poly.entity_id
_entity_poly.type
_entity_poly.pdbx_seq_one_letter_code
_entity_poly.pdbx_strand_id
1 'polypeptide(L)'
;MLYLVVIDLQGNIKEQYSLNEIVNEYNGNTYHTNYHDLLDVREEERLKARQSWQTIENIKELKEGYLSQVIHKITQLMVKYHAIVVLEDLNMGFMRGRQKVEKQVYQKIEKMLIDKLNYLVDKKADASVSGGLLNAYQLTSKFDSFQKLGKQSGFLFYIPAWNTSKIDPITGFVNLLDTRYQNVEKAKVFFSKFDAIRYNKDKDWFEFNLDYDKFGKKAEGTRTKWTLCTRGMRIDTFRNKEKNSQWDNQEVDLTAEMKSLLEHYYIDIHGNLKDAISAQTDKAFFTGLLHILKLTLQMRNSITGTETDYLVSPVADENGIFYDSRSCGDELPENADANGAYNIARKGLMMIEQIKDAKDLDNLKFDISNKSWLNFAQQKPYKNE
;
A
#
# COMPACT_ATOMS: atom_id res chain seq x y z
N MET A 1 8.98 -4.40 -5.12
CA MET A 1 9.98 -3.85 -4.18
C MET A 1 9.72 -4.37 -2.79
N LEU A 2 10.78 -4.60 -2.01
CA LEU A 2 10.64 -4.89 -0.59
C LEU A 2 10.78 -3.58 0.17
N TYR A 3 9.83 -3.29 1.04
CA TYR A 3 9.83 -2.10 1.89
C TYR A 3 9.59 -2.48 3.34
N LEU A 4 10.23 -1.80 4.25
CA LEU A 4 10.20 -2.06 5.68
C LEU A 4 9.73 -0.80 6.43
N VAL A 5 8.77 -0.95 7.32
CA VAL A 5 8.36 0.10 8.26
C VAL A 5 8.36 -0.46 9.67
N VAL A 6 8.99 0.24 10.59
CA VAL A 6 8.97 -0.06 12.03
C VAL A 6 8.07 0.96 12.71
N ILE A 7 7.08 0.47 13.45
CA ILE A 7 6.18 1.31 14.24
C ILE A 7 6.23 0.93 15.71
N ASP A 8 5.91 1.89 16.60
CA ASP A 8 5.67 1.59 17.99
C ASP A 8 4.26 1.06 18.25
N LEU A 9 3.95 0.75 19.50
CA LEU A 9 2.62 0.25 19.90
C LEU A 9 1.52 1.31 19.80
N GLN A 10 1.86 2.58 19.64
CA GLN A 10 0.96 3.70 19.40
C GLN A 10 0.69 3.90 17.90
N GLY A 11 1.47 3.24 17.03
CA GLY A 11 1.36 3.34 15.57
C GLY A 11 2.27 4.41 14.95
N ASN A 12 3.19 5.01 15.72
CA ASN A 12 4.14 5.99 15.20
C ASN A 12 5.27 5.30 14.46
N ILE A 13 5.65 5.82 13.29
CA ILE A 13 6.79 5.34 12.52
C ILE A 13 8.09 5.69 13.27
N LYS A 14 8.94 4.70 13.50
CA LYS A 14 10.29 4.85 14.04
C LYS A 14 11.35 4.83 12.97
N GLU A 15 11.17 3.99 11.98
CA GLU A 15 12.05 3.89 10.82
C GLU A 15 11.27 3.37 9.62
N GLN A 16 11.63 3.83 8.43
CA GLN A 16 11.11 3.30 7.16
C GLN A 16 12.25 3.19 6.15
N TYR A 17 12.26 2.11 5.39
CA TYR A 17 13.33 1.79 4.46
C TYR A 17 12.84 1.16 3.17
N SER A 18 13.36 1.65 2.05
CA SER A 18 13.42 0.85 0.84
C SER A 18 14.56 -0.18 0.97
N LEU A 19 14.28 -1.42 0.67
CA LEU A 19 15.30 -2.47 0.67
C LEU A 19 15.95 -2.68 -0.70
N ASN A 20 15.74 -1.77 -1.64
CA ASN A 20 16.42 -1.79 -2.94
C ASN A 20 17.89 -1.44 -2.79
N GLU A 21 18.19 -0.49 -1.91
CA GLU A 21 19.54 -0.11 -1.53
C GLU A 21 19.80 -0.58 -0.10
N ILE A 22 20.89 -1.30 0.09
CA ILE A 22 21.34 -1.75 1.41
C ILE A 22 22.62 -1.04 1.74
N VAL A 23 22.60 -0.34 2.87
CA VAL A 23 23.74 0.36 3.43
C VAL A 23 24.39 -0.52 4.50
N ASN A 24 25.65 -0.87 4.29
CA ASN A 24 26.45 -1.63 5.24
C ASN A 24 27.60 -0.78 5.75
N GLU A 25 27.85 -0.82 7.04
CA GLU A 25 29.03 -0.24 7.66
C GLU A 25 30.04 -1.34 7.98
N TYR A 26 31.26 -1.19 7.45
CA TYR A 26 32.34 -2.14 7.73
C TYR A 26 33.66 -1.36 7.86
N ASN A 27 34.38 -1.59 8.96
CA ASN A 27 35.68 -0.94 9.27
C ASN A 27 35.64 0.60 9.18
N GLY A 28 34.54 1.23 9.61
CA GLY A 28 34.38 2.70 9.56
C GLY A 28 34.04 3.25 8.17
N ASN A 29 33.86 2.41 7.18
CA ASN A 29 33.39 2.80 5.85
C ASN A 29 31.94 2.40 5.63
N THR A 30 31.19 3.25 4.95
CA THR A 30 29.80 3.00 4.56
C THR A 30 29.76 2.53 3.12
N TYR A 31 29.18 1.37 2.88
CA TYR A 31 29.03 0.76 1.56
C TYR A 31 27.55 0.80 1.16
N HIS A 32 27.28 1.42 0.04
CA HIS A 32 25.96 1.47 -0.58
C HIS A 32 25.88 0.44 -1.69
N THR A 33 24.92 -0.47 -1.62
CA THR A 33 24.70 -1.48 -2.66
C THR A 33 23.27 -1.41 -3.15
N ASN A 34 23.08 -0.91 -4.37
CA ASN A 34 21.79 -0.97 -5.05
C ASN A 34 21.66 -2.31 -5.78
N TYR A 35 20.96 -3.24 -5.14
CA TYR A 35 20.77 -4.57 -5.70
C TYR A 35 19.82 -4.59 -6.91
N HIS A 36 18.92 -3.61 -7.01
CA HIS A 36 18.02 -3.51 -8.16
C HIS A 36 18.81 -3.23 -9.44
N ASP A 37 19.68 -2.24 -9.39
CA ASP A 37 20.54 -1.88 -10.54
C ASP A 37 21.46 -3.04 -10.92
N LEU A 38 22.04 -3.73 -9.93
CA LEU A 38 22.86 -4.91 -10.18
C LEU A 38 22.08 -6.04 -10.85
N LEU A 39 20.82 -6.26 -10.43
CA LEU A 39 19.97 -7.28 -11.04
C LEU A 39 19.56 -6.92 -12.45
N ASP A 40 19.24 -5.65 -12.72
CA ASP A 40 18.87 -5.17 -14.05
C ASP A 40 20.05 -5.32 -15.03
N VAL A 41 21.26 -4.90 -14.62
CA VAL A 41 22.47 -5.12 -15.43
C VAL A 41 22.68 -6.59 -15.73
N ARG A 42 22.53 -7.49 -14.75
CA ARG A 42 22.68 -8.93 -14.95
C ARG A 42 21.58 -9.53 -15.83
N GLU A 43 20.36 -9.04 -15.75
CA GLU A 43 19.28 -9.48 -16.65
C GLU A 43 19.49 -9.03 -18.08
N GLU A 44 20.04 -7.83 -18.31
CA GLU A 44 20.44 -7.37 -19.65
C GLU A 44 21.60 -8.19 -20.22
N GLU A 45 22.65 -8.46 -19.42
CA GLU A 45 23.77 -9.35 -19.82
C GLU A 45 23.26 -10.74 -20.20
N ARG A 46 22.29 -11.27 -19.44
CA ARG A 46 21.65 -12.55 -19.73
C ARG A 46 20.91 -12.55 -21.07
N LEU A 47 20.18 -11.46 -21.37
CA LEU A 47 19.48 -11.34 -22.65
C LEU A 47 20.48 -11.31 -23.82
N LYS A 48 21.60 -10.58 -23.68
CA LYS A 48 22.68 -10.53 -24.68
C LYS A 48 23.38 -11.89 -24.81
N ALA A 49 23.69 -12.56 -23.71
CA ALA A 49 24.34 -13.86 -23.69
C ALA A 49 23.49 -14.97 -24.32
N ARG A 50 22.17 -14.92 -24.18
CA ARG A 50 21.22 -15.84 -24.84
C ARG A 50 21.32 -15.81 -26.36
N GLN A 51 21.67 -14.67 -26.93
CA GLN A 51 21.86 -14.51 -28.38
C GLN A 51 23.21 -15.06 -28.88
N SER A 52 24.22 -15.17 -28.01
CA SER A 52 25.59 -15.53 -28.35
C SER A 52 26.08 -16.85 -27.74
N TRP A 53 25.22 -17.60 -27.06
CA TRP A 53 25.54 -18.89 -26.39
C TRP A 53 26.68 -18.78 -25.36
N GLN A 54 26.88 -17.59 -24.77
CA GLN A 54 27.90 -17.37 -23.76
C GLN A 54 27.44 -17.82 -22.38
N THR A 55 28.39 -18.21 -21.55
CA THR A 55 28.15 -18.56 -20.15
C THR A 55 27.75 -17.31 -19.37
N ILE A 56 26.69 -17.39 -18.56
CA ILE A 56 26.15 -16.31 -17.79
C ILE A 56 26.59 -16.45 -16.34
N GLU A 57 27.08 -15.37 -15.74
CA GLU A 57 27.32 -15.33 -14.30
C GLU A 57 26.07 -15.61 -13.47
N ASN A 58 26.24 -16.13 -12.28
CA ASN A 58 25.17 -16.73 -11.49
C ASN A 58 24.27 -15.67 -10.84
N ILE A 59 23.20 -15.26 -11.57
CA ILE A 59 22.15 -14.37 -11.06
C ILE A 59 21.51 -14.93 -9.77
N LYS A 60 21.50 -16.25 -9.60
CA LYS A 60 20.95 -16.89 -8.43
C LYS A 60 21.72 -16.51 -7.16
N GLU A 61 23.03 -16.50 -7.20
CA GLU A 61 23.88 -16.10 -6.07
C GLU A 61 23.68 -14.62 -5.69
N LEU A 62 23.59 -13.74 -6.69
CA LEU A 62 23.28 -12.33 -6.43
C LEU A 62 21.92 -12.16 -5.73
N LYS A 63 20.88 -12.86 -6.21
CA LYS A 63 19.55 -12.84 -5.56
C LYS A 63 19.59 -13.42 -4.14
N GLU A 64 20.36 -14.47 -3.91
CA GLU A 64 20.53 -15.04 -2.57
C GLU A 64 21.30 -14.12 -1.63
N GLY A 65 22.35 -13.49 -2.13
CA GLY A 65 23.10 -12.47 -1.40
C GLY A 65 22.22 -11.27 -0.98
N TYR A 66 21.43 -10.75 -1.91
CA TYR A 66 20.45 -9.70 -1.61
C TYR A 66 19.47 -10.12 -0.52
N LEU A 67 18.81 -11.27 -0.66
CA LEU A 67 17.87 -11.74 0.35
C LEU A 67 18.52 -11.94 1.72
N SER A 68 19.77 -12.39 1.76
CA SER A 68 20.53 -12.51 3.00
C SER A 68 20.72 -11.17 3.69
N GLN A 69 21.04 -10.10 2.94
CA GLN A 69 21.18 -8.74 3.48
C GLN A 69 19.85 -8.19 3.99
N VAL A 70 18.75 -8.41 3.24
CA VAL A 70 17.39 -8.06 3.69
C VAL A 70 17.07 -8.71 5.05
N ILE A 71 17.29 -10.00 5.17
CA ILE A 71 17.04 -10.74 6.40
C ILE A 71 17.94 -10.23 7.54
N HIS A 72 19.19 -9.91 7.25
CA HIS A 72 20.09 -9.33 8.25
C HIS A 72 19.58 -7.99 8.76
N LYS A 73 19.13 -7.11 7.87
CA LYS A 73 18.55 -5.80 8.25
C LYS A 73 17.28 -5.96 9.10
N ILE A 74 16.36 -6.84 8.68
CA ILE A 74 15.15 -7.15 9.48
C ILE A 74 15.55 -7.60 10.89
N THR A 75 16.51 -8.51 10.99
CA THR A 75 16.98 -9.04 12.27
C THR A 75 17.60 -7.98 13.17
N GLN A 76 18.41 -7.07 12.60
CA GLN A 76 18.97 -5.94 13.34
C GLN A 76 17.87 -5.05 13.93
N LEU A 77 16.85 -4.74 13.15
CA LEU A 77 15.72 -3.92 13.59
C LEU A 77 14.89 -4.62 14.67
N MET A 78 14.67 -5.93 14.54
CA MET A 78 14.00 -6.73 15.57
C MET A 78 14.73 -6.64 16.92
N VAL A 79 16.05 -6.77 16.90
CA VAL A 79 16.87 -6.67 18.12
C VAL A 79 16.87 -5.24 18.66
N LYS A 80 17.04 -4.25 17.79
CA LYS A 80 17.09 -2.83 18.17
C LYS A 80 15.82 -2.37 18.87
N TYR A 81 14.66 -2.77 18.37
CA TYR A 81 13.35 -2.29 18.83
C TYR A 81 12.58 -3.32 19.66
N HIS A 82 13.14 -4.49 19.92
CA HIS A 82 12.41 -5.62 20.53
C HIS A 82 11.10 -5.89 19.79
N ALA A 83 11.18 -5.91 18.46
CA ALA A 83 10.01 -5.92 17.57
C ALA A 83 9.63 -7.33 17.13
N ILE A 84 8.35 -7.50 16.79
CA ILE A 84 7.84 -8.63 16.02
C ILE A 84 7.83 -8.29 14.53
N VAL A 85 7.86 -9.31 13.67
CA VAL A 85 7.73 -9.16 12.22
C VAL A 85 6.31 -9.48 11.79
N VAL A 86 5.71 -8.59 11.00
CA VAL A 86 4.38 -8.79 10.44
C VAL A 86 4.49 -8.86 8.91
N LEU A 87 3.97 -9.91 8.31
CA LEU A 87 3.95 -10.13 6.87
C LEU A 87 2.52 -10.25 6.35
N GLU A 88 2.30 -9.89 5.09
CA GLU A 88 1.03 -10.22 4.42
C GLU A 88 0.93 -11.71 4.11
N ASP A 89 -0.24 -12.31 4.30
CA ASP A 89 -0.53 -13.62 3.73
C ASP A 89 -0.92 -13.47 2.25
N LEU A 90 0.05 -13.68 1.39
CA LEU A 90 -0.13 -13.59 -0.07
C LEU A 90 -0.58 -14.91 -0.71
N ASN A 91 -0.75 -15.99 0.07
CA ASN A 91 -1.07 -17.31 -0.48
C ASN A 91 -2.34 -17.33 -1.33
N MET A 92 -3.36 -16.56 -0.94
CA MET A 92 -4.61 -16.42 -1.69
C MET A 92 -4.47 -15.54 -2.94
N GLY A 93 -3.50 -14.61 -2.96
CA GLY A 93 -3.27 -13.67 -4.06
C GLY A 93 -2.45 -14.25 -5.23
N PHE A 94 -1.60 -15.22 -4.96
CA PHE A 94 -0.66 -15.79 -5.95
C PHE A 94 -1.28 -16.83 -6.91
N MET A 95 -2.58 -17.05 -6.87
CA MET A 95 -3.23 -18.07 -7.72
C MET A 95 -3.38 -17.66 -9.20
N ARG A 96 -3.03 -16.44 -9.59
CA ARG A 96 -3.23 -15.90 -10.94
C ARG A 96 -1.89 -15.56 -11.66
N GLY A 97 -1.46 -16.44 -12.56
CA GLY A 97 -0.57 -16.22 -13.71
C GLY A 97 0.84 -15.61 -13.49
N ARG A 98 1.00 -14.32 -13.52
CA ARG A 98 2.30 -13.61 -13.42
C ARG A 98 2.99 -13.72 -12.05
N GLN A 99 2.28 -14.09 -11.03
CA GLN A 99 2.70 -14.07 -9.63
C GLN A 99 3.48 -15.32 -9.17
N LYS A 100 3.71 -16.31 -10.05
CA LYS A 100 4.42 -17.54 -9.65
C LYS A 100 5.88 -17.32 -9.25
N VAL A 101 6.57 -16.38 -9.92
CA VAL A 101 7.98 -16.07 -9.63
C VAL A 101 8.08 -15.32 -8.30
N GLU A 102 7.18 -14.36 -8.08
CA GLU A 102 7.10 -13.58 -6.83
C GLU A 102 6.80 -14.48 -5.63
N LYS A 103 5.91 -15.46 -5.80
CA LYS A 103 5.61 -16.45 -4.75
C LYS A 103 6.84 -17.21 -4.29
N GLN A 104 7.69 -17.65 -5.21
CA GLN A 104 8.92 -18.39 -4.87
C GLN A 104 9.91 -17.51 -4.09
N VAL A 105 10.06 -16.26 -4.50
CA VAL A 105 10.93 -15.29 -3.81
C VAL A 105 10.40 -15.02 -2.40
N TYR A 106 9.10 -14.79 -2.26
CA TYR A 106 8.45 -14.56 -0.99
C TYR A 106 8.63 -15.75 -0.03
N GLN A 107 8.33 -16.97 -0.48
CA GLN A 107 8.54 -18.17 0.32
C GLN A 107 10.00 -18.39 0.71
N LYS A 108 10.95 -17.98 -0.14
CA LYS A 108 12.36 -18.03 0.17
C LYS A 108 12.75 -17.05 1.28
N ILE A 109 12.22 -15.81 1.21
CA ILE A 109 12.39 -14.81 2.27
C ILE A 109 11.85 -15.34 3.59
N GLU A 110 10.63 -15.86 3.61
CA GLU A 110 10.01 -16.43 4.80
C GLU A 110 10.91 -17.52 5.44
N LYS A 111 11.35 -18.47 4.63
CA LYS A 111 12.23 -19.54 5.11
C LYS A 111 13.55 -19.01 5.67
N MET A 112 14.23 -18.13 4.93
CA MET A 112 15.49 -17.54 5.39
C MET A 112 15.32 -16.71 6.66
N LEU A 113 14.21 -15.99 6.79
CA LEU A 113 13.88 -15.21 7.99
C LEU A 113 13.71 -16.14 9.20
N ILE A 114 12.94 -17.21 9.06
CA ILE A 114 12.73 -18.20 10.11
C ILE A 114 14.04 -18.84 10.54
N ASP A 115 14.83 -19.29 9.57
CA ASP A 115 16.15 -19.90 9.83
C ASP A 115 17.05 -18.91 10.59
N LYS A 116 17.07 -17.64 10.19
CA LYS A 116 17.87 -16.59 10.86
C LYS A 116 17.38 -16.32 12.27
N LEU A 117 16.07 -16.20 12.49
CA LEU A 117 15.48 -15.93 13.79
C LEU A 117 15.78 -17.04 14.81
N ASN A 118 15.91 -18.28 14.36
CA ASN A 118 16.32 -19.40 15.20
C ASN A 118 17.74 -19.22 15.78
N TYR A 119 18.60 -18.42 15.14
CA TYR A 119 19.95 -18.12 15.65
C TYR A 119 19.97 -16.94 16.65
N LEU A 120 18.88 -16.21 16.81
CA LEU A 120 18.78 -15.09 17.75
C LEU A 120 18.45 -15.52 19.18
N VAL A 121 18.38 -16.81 19.44
CA VAL A 121 18.14 -17.37 20.77
C VAL A 121 19.32 -17.05 21.68
N ASP A 122 19.05 -16.43 22.82
CA ASP A 122 20.05 -16.30 23.86
C ASP A 122 20.27 -17.67 24.54
N LYS A 123 21.34 -18.34 24.13
CA LYS A 123 21.71 -19.66 24.69
C LYS A 123 22.16 -19.62 26.13
N LYS A 124 22.41 -18.44 26.69
CA LYS A 124 22.82 -18.25 28.10
C LYS A 124 21.65 -17.95 29.00
N ALA A 125 20.52 -17.54 28.47
CA ALA A 125 19.31 -17.30 29.24
C ALA A 125 18.71 -18.64 29.70
N ASP A 126 18.02 -18.63 30.84
CA ASP A 126 17.23 -19.76 31.30
C ASP A 126 16.22 -20.15 30.19
N ALA A 127 16.03 -21.44 29.98
CA ALA A 127 15.19 -21.96 28.91
C ALA A 127 13.74 -21.47 28.97
N SER A 128 13.25 -21.13 30.14
CA SER A 128 11.89 -20.64 30.41
C SER A 128 11.74 -19.11 30.29
N VAL A 129 12.84 -18.36 30.19
CA VAL A 129 12.82 -16.89 30.11
C VAL A 129 12.62 -16.43 28.68
N SER A 130 12.04 -15.25 28.49
CA SER A 130 11.90 -14.62 27.19
C SER A 130 13.25 -14.51 26.48
N GLY A 131 13.34 -15.01 25.26
CA GLY A 131 14.58 -15.13 24.50
C GLY A 131 15.38 -16.41 24.76
N GLY A 132 15.02 -17.21 25.75
CA GLY A 132 15.61 -18.52 26.03
C GLY A 132 15.18 -19.59 25.01
N LEU A 133 15.81 -20.77 25.09
CA LEU A 133 15.70 -21.82 24.10
C LEU A 133 14.26 -22.33 23.87
N LEU A 134 13.46 -22.44 24.94
CA LEU A 134 12.08 -22.91 24.83
C LEU A 134 11.16 -21.89 24.13
N ASN A 135 11.39 -20.62 24.33
CA ASN A 135 10.60 -19.57 23.67
C ASN A 135 10.99 -19.40 22.20
N ALA A 136 12.15 -19.84 21.78
CA ALA A 136 12.54 -19.90 20.38
C ALA A 136 11.85 -21.03 19.62
N TYR A 137 11.41 -22.09 20.27
CA TYR A 137 10.64 -23.16 19.63
C TYR A 137 9.33 -22.70 19.00
N GLN A 138 8.79 -21.59 19.42
CA GLN A 138 7.62 -20.97 18.78
C GLN A 138 7.89 -20.52 17.35
N LEU A 139 9.16 -20.31 16.99
CA LEU A 139 9.60 -19.95 15.64
C LEU A 139 9.92 -21.18 14.78
N THR A 140 10.07 -22.36 15.41
CA THR A 140 10.42 -23.62 14.72
C THR A 140 9.20 -24.41 14.25
N SER A 141 7.99 -23.85 14.33
CA SER A 141 6.81 -24.52 13.80
C SER A 141 7.04 -24.84 12.33
N LYS A 142 6.63 -26.04 11.92
CA LYS A 142 6.85 -26.56 10.57
C LYS A 142 6.36 -25.53 9.53
N PHE A 143 7.08 -25.42 8.42
CA PHE A 143 6.79 -24.50 7.30
C PHE A 143 5.31 -24.47 6.89
N ASP A 144 4.62 -25.60 6.93
CA ASP A 144 3.20 -25.73 6.65
C ASP A 144 2.30 -24.91 7.60
N SER A 145 2.77 -24.61 8.81
CA SER A 145 1.99 -23.81 9.77
C SER A 145 2.05 -22.31 9.50
N PHE A 146 3.08 -21.83 8.80
CA PHE A 146 3.23 -20.42 8.43
C PHE A 146 2.29 -20.00 7.29
N GLN A 147 1.76 -20.96 6.55
CA GLN A 147 0.86 -20.68 5.42
C GLN A 147 -0.61 -20.52 5.83
N LYS A 148 -0.91 -20.67 7.13
CA LYS A 148 -2.29 -20.62 7.62
C LYS A 148 -2.49 -19.43 8.54
N LEU A 149 -3.24 -18.44 8.09
CA LEU A 149 -3.74 -17.36 8.94
C LEU A 149 -4.31 -17.92 10.25
N GLY A 150 -3.93 -17.29 11.38
CA GLY A 150 -4.42 -17.67 12.70
C GLY A 150 -3.66 -18.80 13.39
N LYS A 151 -2.54 -19.27 12.84
CA LYS A 151 -1.69 -20.32 13.46
C LYS A 151 -0.28 -19.85 13.79
N GLN A 152 -0.06 -18.54 13.78
CA GLN A 152 1.25 -17.98 14.07
C GLN A 152 1.45 -17.84 15.56
N SER A 153 2.65 -18.13 15.97
CA SER A 153 3.13 -17.90 17.34
C SER A 153 4.59 -17.42 17.29
N GLY A 154 5.03 -16.69 18.31
CA GLY A 154 6.39 -16.16 18.39
C GLY A 154 6.54 -14.77 17.79
N PHE A 155 7.59 -14.53 16.99
CA PHE A 155 7.96 -13.21 16.51
C PHE A 155 7.54 -12.91 15.06
N LEU A 156 6.94 -13.87 14.37
CA LEU A 156 6.52 -13.75 12.98
C LEU A 156 5.01 -13.96 12.86
N PHE A 157 4.31 -12.95 12.37
CA PHE A 157 2.85 -12.95 12.22
C PHE A 157 2.46 -12.67 10.78
N TYR A 158 1.33 -13.26 10.36
CA TYR A 158 0.74 -13.06 9.05
C TYR A 158 -0.62 -12.38 9.17
N ILE A 159 -0.88 -11.44 8.27
CA ILE A 159 -2.12 -10.68 8.23
C ILE A 159 -2.77 -10.74 6.84
N PRO A 160 -4.11 -10.56 6.75
CA PRO A 160 -4.79 -10.50 5.46
C PRO A 160 -4.31 -9.31 4.62
N ALA A 161 -4.06 -9.56 3.32
CA ALA A 161 -3.55 -8.55 2.37
C ALA A 161 -4.60 -7.51 1.93
N TRP A 162 -5.86 -7.62 2.35
CA TRP A 162 -6.93 -6.76 1.85
C TRP A 162 -6.71 -5.27 2.19
N ASN A 163 -6.62 -4.45 1.15
CA ASN A 163 -6.50 -2.99 1.20
C ASN A 163 -5.38 -2.42 2.08
N THR A 164 -4.25 -3.10 2.23
CA THR A 164 -3.09 -2.56 2.95
C THR A 164 -2.46 -1.39 2.22
N SER A 165 -2.26 -1.47 0.91
CA SER A 165 -1.61 -0.42 0.11
C SER A 165 -2.55 0.69 -0.38
N LYS A 166 -3.88 0.55 -0.19
CA LYS A 166 -4.89 1.46 -0.77
C LYS A 166 -5.63 2.31 0.26
N ILE A 167 -5.34 2.14 1.53
CA ILE A 167 -5.94 2.93 2.61
C ILE A 167 -5.08 4.16 2.87
N ASP A 168 -5.73 5.30 2.97
CA ASP A 168 -5.12 6.55 3.43
C ASP A 168 -4.63 6.40 4.88
N PRO A 169 -3.36 6.69 5.16
CA PRO A 169 -2.78 6.44 6.49
C PRO A 169 -3.33 7.36 7.57
N ILE A 170 -3.88 8.52 7.21
CA ILE A 170 -4.40 9.51 8.15
C ILE A 170 -5.91 9.36 8.35
N THR A 171 -6.67 9.31 7.25
CA THR A 171 -8.13 9.36 7.31
C THR A 171 -8.79 7.99 7.31
N GLY A 172 -8.05 6.95 6.93
CA GLY A 172 -8.61 5.61 6.71
C GLY A 172 -9.51 5.53 5.46
N PHE A 173 -9.45 6.54 4.59
CA PHE A 173 -10.20 6.50 3.33
C PHE A 173 -9.72 5.36 2.44
N VAL A 174 -10.65 4.67 1.82
CA VAL A 174 -10.39 3.67 0.78
C VAL A 174 -11.37 3.84 -0.37
N ASN A 175 -10.88 3.77 -1.59
CA ASN A 175 -11.76 3.82 -2.77
C ASN A 175 -12.51 2.49 -2.95
N LEU A 176 -13.84 2.53 -2.83
CA LEU A 176 -14.74 1.41 -3.08
C LEU A 176 -15.62 1.61 -4.33
N LEU A 177 -15.47 2.74 -5.06
CA LEU A 177 -16.29 3.05 -6.22
C LEU A 177 -15.75 2.34 -7.48
N ASP A 178 -16.68 1.95 -8.35
CA ASP A 178 -16.38 1.48 -9.71
C ASP A 178 -16.67 2.61 -10.70
N THR A 179 -15.63 3.23 -11.22
CA THR A 179 -15.69 4.39 -12.13
C THR A 179 -15.64 3.98 -13.62
N ARG A 180 -15.83 2.69 -13.95
CA ARG A 180 -15.81 2.25 -15.36
C ARG A 180 -17.06 2.72 -16.09
N TYR A 181 -16.84 3.41 -17.23
CA TYR A 181 -17.94 3.77 -18.10
C TYR A 181 -18.61 2.51 -18.69
N GLN A 182 -19.92 2.44 -18.66
CA GLN A 182 -20.72 1.40 -19.29
C GLN A 182 -21.65 1.98 -20.38
N ASN A 183 -22.51 2.90 -20.01
CA ASN A 183 -23.37 3.69 -20.90
C ASN A 183 -23.82 4.96 -20.17
N VAL A 184 -24.48 5.88 -20.90
CA VAL A 184 -24.94 7.17 -20.39
C VAL A 184 -25.91 7.00 -19.22
N GLU A 185 -26.90 6.12 -19.32
CA GLU A 185 -27.91 5.94 -18.30
C GLU A 185 -27.32 5.43 -16.97
N LYS A 186 -26.40 4.47 -17.04
CA LYS A 186 -25.69 3.98 -15.85
C LYS A 186 -24.77 5.05 -15.25
N ALA A 187 -24.15 5.89 -16.08
CA ALA A 187 -23.35 7.01 -15.60
C ALA A 187 -24.22 8.07 -14.89
N LYS A 188 -25.39 8.41 -15.43
CA LYS A 188 -26.37 9.28 -14.76
C LYS A 188 -26.78 8.71 -13.41
N VAL A 189 -27.17 7.44 -13.35
CA VAL A 189 -27.51 6.75 -12.10
C VAL A 189 -26.34 6.76 -11.11
N PHE A 190 -25.11 6.60 -11.58
CA PHE A 190 -23.93 6.65 -10.73
C PHE A 190 -23.75 8.04 -10.11
N PHE A 191 -23.76 9.11 -10.90
CA PHE A 191 -23.60 10.49 -10.40
C PHE A 191 -24.79 10.97 -9.57
N SER A 192 -26.01 10.47 -9.81
CA SER A 192 -27.17 10.81 -9.00
C SER A 192 -27.05 10.36 -7.54
N LYS A 193 -26.20 9.36 -7.24
CA LYS A 193 -25.97 8.84 -5.89
C LYS A 193 -25.10 9.74 -5.01
N PHE A 194 -24.36 10.67 -5.60
CA PHE A 194 -23.64 11.69 -4.82
C PHE A 194 -24.63 12.60 -4.10
N ASP A 195 -24.31 13.01 -2.89
CA ASP A 195 -25.14 13.96 -2.12
C ASP A 195 -25.11 15.34 -2.76
N ALA A 196 -23.89 15.79 -3.12
CA ALA A 196 -23.66 17.03 -3.84
C ALA A 196 -22.41 16.88 -4.72
N ILE A 197 -22.41 17.62 -5.84
CA ILE A 197 -21.23 17.90 -6.65
C ILE A 197 -21.19 19.41 -6.82
N ARG A 198 -20.13 20.06 -6.35
CA ARG A 198 -20.04 21.52 -6.33
C ARG A 198 -18.61 22.00 -6.53
N TYR A 199 -18.47 23.23 -7.00
CA TYR A 199 -17.22 23.98 -7.01
C TYR A 199 -17.08 24.78 -5.72
N ASN A 200 -15.97 24.59 -5.03
CA ASN A 200 -15.60 25.38 -3.85
C ASN A 200 -14.70 26.54 -4.30
N LYS A 201 -15.28 27.75 -4.37
CA LYS A 201 -14.59 28.94 -4.86
C LYS A 201 -13.42 29.36 -3.97
N ASP A 202 -13.56 29.20 -2.65
CA ASP A 202 -12.54 29.65 -1.69
C ASP A 202 -11.29 28.76 -1.73
N LYS A 203 -11.47 27.51 -2.10
CA LYS A 203 -10.42 26.49 -2.16
C LYS A 203 -9.95 26.19 -3.58
N ASP A 204 -10.66 26.68 -4.58
CA ASP A 204 -10.42 26.45 -6.00
C ASP A 204 -10.31 24.95 -6.36
N TRP A 205 -11.33 24.18 -5.98
CA TRP A 205 -11.48 22.78 -6.39
C TRP A 205 -12.95 22.35 -6.45
N PHE A 206 -13.20 21.17 -7.07
CA PHE A 206 -14.53 20.56 -7.03
C PHE A 206 -14.62 19.55 -5.90
N GLU A 207 -15.79 19.48 -5.28
CA GLU A 207 -16.14 18.58 -4.20
C GLU A 207 -17.21 17.59 -4.64
N PHE A 208 -16.96 16.30 -4.44
CA PHE A 208 -17.93 15.24 -4.63
C PHE A 208 -18.28 14.67 -3.25
N ASN A 209 -19.44 15.02 -2.74
CA ASN A 209 -19.92 14.51 -1.46
C ASN A 209 -20.62 13.18 -1.69
N LEU A 210 -20.13 12.12 -1.06
CA LEU A 210 -20.66 10.77 -1.23
C LEU A 210 -20.98 10.11 0.11
N ASP A 211 -21.95 9.21 0.04
CA ASP A 211 -22.21 8.22 1.10
C ASP A 211 -22.13 6.82 0.47
N TYR A 212 -21.20 6.00 0.94
CA TYR A 212 -21.00 4.65 0.41
C TYR A 212 -22.26 3.77 0.47
N ASP A 213 -23.15 4.00 1.43
CA ASP A 213 -24.40 3.26 1.54
C ASP A 213 -25.28 3.45 0.30
N LYS A 214 -25.28 4.65 -0.31
CA LYS A 214 -26.02 4.92 -1.55
C LYS A 214 -25.46 4.17 -2.76
N PHE A 215 -24.19 3.80 -2.71
CA PHE A 215 -23.53 3.01 -3.76
C PHE A 215 -23.64 1.49 -3.54
N GLY A 216 -24.38 1.05 -2.50
CA GLY A 216 -24.51 -0.36 -2.15
C GLY A 216 -23.18 -0.99 -1.74
N LYS A 217 -22.21 -0.14 -1.37
CA LYS A 217 -20.95 -0.60 -0.81
C LYS A 217 -21.11 -0.61 0.69
N LYS A 218 -21.21 -1.78 1.25
CA LYS A 218 -21.10 -1.96 2.69
C LYS A 218 -19.68 -1.58 3.07
N ALA A 219 -19.43 -0.27 3.16
CA ALA A 219 -18.29 0.24 3.91
C ALA A 219 -18.62 -0.12 5.35
N GLU A 220 -18.30 -1.35 5.73
CA GLU A 220 -18.61 -1.89 7.06
C GLU A 220 -17.84 -1.15 8.17
N GLY A 221 -17.24 -0.01 7.83
CA GLY A 221 -16.57 0.91 8.72
C GLY A 221 -17.53 1.90 9.38
N THR A 222 -17.02 2.67 10.31
CA THR A 222 -17.79 3.67 11.06
C THR A 222 -18.10 4.92 10.22
N ARG A 223 -17.26 5.24 9.22
CA ARG A 223 -17.40 6.41 8.36
C ARG A 223 -17.78 6.01 6.93
N THR A 224 -19.01 6.32 6.52
CA THR A 224 -19.52 6.06 5.16
C THR A 224 -19.51 7.31 4.30
N LYS A 225 -19.55 8.51 4.93
CA LYS A 225 -19.64 9.80 4.24
C LYS A 225 -18.27 10.44 4.04
N TRP A 226 -18.00 10.83 2.80
CA TRP A 226 -16.72 11.40 2.39
C TRP A 226 -16.94 12.59 1.44
N THR A 227 -16.01 13.54 1.46
CA THR A 227 -15.91 14.60 0.47
C THR A 227 -14.63 14.41 -0.31
N LEU A 228 -14.76 14.03 -1.58
CA LEU A 228 -13.61 13.94 -2.50
C LEU A 228 -13.34 15.30 -3.11
N CYS A 229 -12.08 15.68 -3.21
CA CYS A 229 -11.66 16.96 -3.75
C CYS A 229 -10.74 16.78 -4.96
N THR A 230 -10.94 17.55 -6.03
CA THR A 230 -10.08 17.53 -7.23
C THR A 230 -8.76 18.29 -6.99
N ARG A 231 -8.22 18.22 -5.77
CA ARG A 231 -7.00 18.92 -5.41
C ARG A 231 -5.77 18.24 -5.99
N GLY A 232 -4.91 19.06 -6.61
CA GLY A 232 -3.54 18.70 -6.98
C GLY A 232 -3.41 17.90 -8.27
N MET A 233 -2.16 17.60 -8.59
CA MET A 233 -1.77 16.85 -9.79
C MET A 233 -1.95 15.36 -9.59
N ARG A 234 -2.24 14.64 -10.68
CA ARG A 234 -2.23 13.19 -10.75
C ARG A 234 -1.46 12.72 -11.97
N ILE A 235 -0.90 11.54 -11.90
CA ILE A 235 -0.27 10.91 -13.05
C ILE A 235 -1.30 10.02 -13.74
N ASP A 236 -1.73 10.43 -14.92
CA ASP A 236 -2.55 9.61 -15.79
C ASP A 236 -1.65 8.71 -16.64
N THR A 237 -1.96 7.41 -16.65
CA THR A 237 -1.25 6.42 -17.45
C THR A 237 -2.18 5.91 -18.54
N PHE A 238 -1.83 6.15 -19.78
CA PHE A 238 -2.65 5.86 -20.94
C PHE A 238 -1.90 5.17 -22.07
N ARG A 239 -2.64 4.61 -23.02
CA ARG A 239 -2.07 4.06 -24.26
C ARG A 239 -1.93 5.17 -25.28
N ASN A 240 -0.69 5.56 -25.59
CA ASN A 240 -0.41 6.58 -26.61
C ASN A 240 -0.47 5.97 -28.00
N LYS A 241 -1.46 6.40 -28.79
CA LYS A 241 -1.67 5.91 -30.17
C LYS A 241 -0.54 6.35 -31.11
N GLU A 242 0.06 7.49 -30.87
CA GLU A 242 1.17 8.03 -31.67
C GLU A 242 2.47 7.24 -31.44
N LYS A 243 2.60 6.60 -30.29
CA LYS A 243 3.73 5.73 -29.90
C LYS A 243 3.36 4.24 -30.04
N ASN A 244 2.67 3.84 -31.10
CA ASN A 244 2.28 2.44 -31.34
C ASN A 244 1.54 1.77 -30.17
N SER A 245 0.68 2.51 -29.50
CA SER A 245 -0.07 2.06 -28.34
C SER A 245 0.82 1.63 -27.15
N GLN A 246 2.02 2.15 -27.04
CA GLN A 246 2.84 2.00 -25.83
C GLN A 246 2.22 2.78 -24.67
N TRP A 247 2.54 2.36 -23.45
CA TRP A 247 2.15 3.08 -22.25
C TRP A 247 2.91 4.41 -22.16
N ASP A 248 2.18 5.47 -21.87
CA ASP A 248 2.70 6.81 -21.66
C ASP A 248 2.09 7.41 -20.41
N ASN A 249 2.71 8.45 -19.85
CA ASN A 249 2.27 9.11 -18.64
C ASN A 249 2.21 10.61 -18.87
N GLN A 250 1.22 11.26 -18.25
CA GLN A 250 1.09 12.71 -18.21
C GLN A 250 0.68 13.17 -16.82
N GLU A 251 1.17 14.34 -16.41
CA GLU A 251 0.65 15.01 -15.22
C GLU A 251 -0.62 15.77 -15.59
N VAL A 252 -1.65 15.62 -14.76
CA VAL A 252 -2.97 16.17 -14.96
C VAL A 252 -3.38 16.98 -13.73
N ASP A 253 -3.67 18.27 -13.92
CA ASP A 253 -4.35 19.07 -12.91
C ASP A 253 -5.84 18.76 -12.93
N LEU A 254 -6.32 18.11 -11.89
CA LEU A 254 -7.70 17.63 -11.82
C LEU A 254 -8.73 18.75 -11.83
N THR A 255 -8.43 19.88 -11.20
CA THR A 255 -9.34 21.02 -11.16
C THR A 255 -9.42 21.72 -12.52
N ALA A 256 -8.28 21.90 -13.18
CA ALA A 256 -8.23 22.46 -14.52
C ALA A 256 -8.95 21.56 -15.54
N GLU A 257 -8.75 20.25 -15.49
CA GLU A 257 -9.46 19.29 -16.34
C GLU A 257 -10.96 19.31 -16.12
N MET A 258 -11.40 19.40 -14.87
CA MET A 258 -12.83 19.49 -14.57
C MET A 258 -13.44 20.80 -15.06
N LYS A 259 -12.74 21.94 -14.90
CA LYS A 259 -13.17 23.22 -15.44
C LYS A 259 -13.28 23.17 -16.97
N SER A 260 -12.25 22.66 -17.64
CA SER A 260 -12.24 22.51 -19.10
C SER A 260 -13.38 21.63 -19.61
N LEU A 261 -13.64 20.49 -18.94
CA LEU A 261 -14.76 19.64 -19.31
C LEU A 261 -16.09 20.37 -19.19
N LEU A 262 -16.35 21.04 -18.08
CA LEU A 262 -17.62 21.75 -17.85
C LEU A 262 -17.81 22.93 -18.80
N GLU A 263 -16.76 23.70 -19.09
CA GLU A 263 -16.76 24.79 -20.05
C GLU A 263 -17.07 24.29 -21.47
N HIS A 264 -16.46 23.20 -21.89
CA HIS A 264 -16.73 22.60 -23.20
C HIS A 264 -18.21 22.25 -23.42
N TYR A 265 -18.92 21.90 -22.34
CA TYR A 265 -20.34 21.56 -22.38
C TYR A 265 -21.23 22.72 -21.87
N TYR A 266 -20.70 23.94 -21.78
CA TYR A 266 -21.42 25.14 -21.35
C TYR A 266 -22.13 25.01 -20.02
N ILE A 267 -21.53 24.31 -19.06
CA ILE A 267 -22.05 24.10 -17.72
C ILE A 267 -21.45 25.16 -16.79
N ASP A 268 -22.33 25.95 -16.14
CA ASP A 268 -21.91 26.92 -15.13
C ASP A 268 -21.36 26.19 -13.88
N ILE A 269 -20.08 26.43 -13.56
CA ILE A 269 -19.40 25.82 -12.43
C ILE A 269 -19.94 26.27 -11.07
N HIS A 270 -20.61 27.42 -11.01
CA HIS A 270 -21.21 27.97 -9.79
C HIS A 270 -22.67 27.54 -9.59
N GLY A 271 -23.24 26.85 -10.58
CA GLY A 271 -24.58 26.31 -10.53
C GLY A 271 -24.73 24.99 -9.79
N ASN A 272 -25.89 24.39 -9.89
CA ASN A 272 -26.11 23.03 -9.39
C ASN A 272 -25.54 22.01 -10.37
N LEU A 273 -24.29 21.61 -10.14
CA LEU A 273 -23.59 20.67 -11.03
C LEU A 273 -24.25 19.30 -11.10
N LYS A 274 -24.91 18.86 -10.05
CA LYS A 274 -25.58 17.55 -10.06
C LYS A 274 -26.76 17.53 -11.04
N ASP A 275 -27.56 18.60 -11.08
CA ASP A 275 -28.67 18.72 -12.02
C ASP A 275 -28.16 18.90 -13.45
N ALA A 276 -27.13 19.74 -13.63
CA ALA A 276 -26.49 19.95 -14.94
C ALA A 276 -25.88 18.65 -15.51
N ILE A 277 -25.23 17.85 -14.69
CA ILE A 277 -24.70 16.53 -15.07
C ILE A 277 -25.85 15.59 -15.47
N SER A 278 -26.93 15.57 -14.70
CA SER A 278 -28.10 14.70 -15.00
C SER A 278 -28.78 15.04 -16.33
N ALA A 279 -28.73 16.31 -16.73
CA ALA A 279 -29.29 16.79 -17.98
C ALA A 279 -28.46 16.37 -19.22
N GLN A 280 -27.16 16.05 -19.06
CA GLN A 280 -26.31 15.67 -20.17
C GLN A 280 -26.68 14.31 -20.78
N THR A 281 -26.44 14.18 -22.08
CA THR A 281 -26.72 12.94 -22.85
C THR A 281 -25.51 12.45 -23.65
N ASP A 282 -24.44 13.23 -23.65
CA ASP A 282 -23.24 12.91 -24.43
C ASP A 282 -22.38 11.85 -23.76
N LYS A 283 -21.98 10.84 -24.53
CA LYS A 283 -21.07 9.78 -24.10
C LYS A 283 -19.69 10.32 -23.71
N ALA A 284 -19.14 11.27 -24.49
CA ALA A 284 -17.80 11.80 -24.25
C ALA A 284 -17.75 12.58 -22.95
N PHE A 285 -18.82 13.35 -22.62
CA PHE A 285 -18.97 14.01 -21.35
C PHE A 285 -18.83 13.04 -20.16
N PHE A 286 -19.63 11.97 -20.14
CA PHE A 286 -19.61 11.01 -19.04
C PHE A 286 -18.31 10.19 -18.97
N THR A 287 -17.71 9.91 -20.12
CA THR A 287 -16.40 9.24 -20.15
C THR A 287 -15.33 10.15 -19.52
N GLY A 288 -15.29 11.42 -19.89
CA GLY A 288 -14.37 12.42 -19.31
C GLY A 288 -14.60 12.62 -17.81
N LEU A 289 -15.86 12.81 -17.40
CA LEU A 289 -16.19 13.01 -16.00
C LEU A 289 -15.83 11.80 -15.10
N LEU A 290 -16.11 10.59 -15.57
CA LEU A 290 -15.70 9.36 -14.87
C LEU A 290 -14.18 9.20 -14.83
N HIS A 291 -13.48 9.64 -15.88
CA HIS A 291 -12.02 9.63 -15.91
C HIS A 291 -11.42 10.60 -14.87
N ILE A 292 -11.93 11.83 -14.80
CA ILE A 292 -11.52 12.81 -13.79
C ILE A 292 -11.80 12.26 -12.37
N LEU A 293 -12.98 11.69 -12.14
CA LEU A 293 -13.30 11.07 -10.85
C LEU A 293 -12.37 9.89 -10.54
N LYS A 294 -12.03 9.06 -11.52
CA LYS A 294 -11.06 7.95 -11.37
C LYS A 294 -9.70 8.48 -10.93
N LEU A 295 -9.21 9.55 -11.57
CA LEU A 295 -7.94 10.18 -11.20
C LEU A 295 -8.03 10.85 -9.82
N THR A 296 -9.17 11.48 -9.49
CA THR A 296 -9.41 12.04 -8.15
C THR A 296 -9.27 10.97 -7.06
N LEU A 297 -9.84 9.80 -7.29
CA LEU A 297 -9.78 8.65 -6.39
C LEU A 297 -8.41 7.94 -6.35
N GLN A 298 -7.52 8.28 -7.28
CA GLN A 298 -6.19 7.68 -7.37
C GLN A 298 -5.27 8.29 -6.31
N MET A 299 -4.93 7.50 -5.30
CA MET A 299 -3.97 7.93 -4.29
C MET A 299 -2.53 7.80 -4.78
N ARG A 300 -2.15 6.65 -5.35
CA ARG A 300 -0.79 6.41 -5.84
C ARG A 300 -0.56 7.05 -7.19
N ASN A 301 0.55 7.78 -7.28
CA ASN A 301 1.04 8.42 -8.50
C ASN A 301 2.48 7.96 -8.74
N SER A 302 2.71 7.14 -9.78
CA SER A 302 4.03 6.59 -10.07
C SER A 302 4.25 6.49 -11.58
N ILE A 303 5.51 6.65 -11.99
CA ILE A 303 5.94 6.45 -13.37
C ILE A 303 6.97 5.32 -13.38
N THR A 304 6.68 4.26 -14.11
CA THR A 304 7.57 3.09 -14.21
C THR A 304 8.94 3.48 -14.76
N GLY A 305 10.00 3.06 -14.09
CA GLY A 305 11.38 3.36 -14.51
C GLY A 305 11.89 4.73 -14.07
N THR A 306 11.15 5.44 -13.21
CA THR A 306 11.57 6.70 -12.60
C THR A 306 11.47 6.61 -11.08
N GLU A 307 12.01 7.61 -10.37
CA GLU A 307 11.86 7.76 -8.93
C GLU A 307 10.49 8.34 -8.51
N THR A 308 9.62 8.63 -9.48
CA THR A 308 8.31 9.21 -9.20
C THR A 308 7.38 8.16 -8.62
N ASP A 309 7.20 8.19 -7.30
CA ASP A 309 6.23 7.37 -6.56
C ASP A 309 5.78 8.13 -5.32
N TYR A 310 4.58 8.71 -5.37
CA TYR A 310 4.02 9.46 -4.25
C TYR A 310 2.53 9.19 -4.06
N LEU A 311 2.06 9.51 -2.88
CA LEU A 311 0.65 9.41 -2.50
C LEU A 311 0.06 10.80 -2.27
N VAL A 312 -1.15 11.01 -2.80
CA VAL A 312 -1.98 12.18 -2.51
C VAL A 312 -3.38 11.72 -2.15
N SER A 313 -3.85 12.07 -0.96
CA SER A 313 -5.21 11.76 -0.55
C SER A 313 -6.25 12.60 -1.31
N PRO A 314 -7.36 12.00 -1.75
CA PRO A 314 -8.48 12.75 -2.30
C PRO A 314 -9.37 13.40 -1.24
N VAL A 315 -9.15 13.10 0.03
CA VAL A 315 -9.95 13.58 1.16
C VAL A 315 -9.07 14.29 2.19
N ALA A 316 -9.64 15.29 2.85
CA ALA A 316 -8.98 15.97 3.96
C ALA A 316 -9.28 15.26 5.29
N ASP A 317 -8.40 15.46 6.26
CA ASP A 317 -8.64 15.17 7.66
C ASP A 317 -9.65 16.17 8.30
N GLU A 318 -9.83 16.11 9.60
CA GLU A 318 -10.74 16.97 10.35
C GLU A 318 -10.27 18.44 10.39
N ASN A 319 -8.98 18.69 10.19
CA ASN A 319 -8.38 20.01 10.14
C ASN A 319 -8.35 20.61 8.73
N GLY A 320 -8.87 19.88 7.74
CA GLY A 320 -8.83 20.27 6.34
C GLY A 320 -7.48 20.00 5.65
N ILE A 321 -6.61 19.19 6.26
CA ILE A 321 -5.29 18.85 5.74
C ILE A 321 -5.40 17.57 4.90
N PHE A 322 -4.77 17.58 3.73
CA PHE A 322 -4.68 16.42 2.85
C PHE A 322 -3.31 15.75 3.03
N TYR A 323 -3.32 14.46 3.17
CA TYR A 323 -2.08 13.71 3.12
C TYR A 323 -1.45 13.79 1.72
N ASP A 324 -0.19 14.23 1.68
CA ASP A 324 0.66 14.23 0.51
C ASP A 324 2.05 13.77 0.94
N SER A 325 2.47 12.60 0.46
CA SER A 325 3.71 11.97 0.91
C SER A 325 4.97 12.76 0.55
N ARG A 326 4.87 13.72 -0.38
CA ARG A 326 6.00 14.60 -0.75
C ARG A 326 6.24 15.73 0.26
N SER A 327 5.27 16.00 1.10
CA SER A 327 5.30 17.09 2.09
C SER A 327 4.97 16.63 3.51
N CYS A 328 4.82 15.31 3.73
CA CYS A 328 4.61 14.76 5.07
C CYS A 328 5.95 14.70 5.84
N GLY A 329 5.86 14.72 7.18
CA GLY A 329 7.03 14.46 8.04
C GLY A 329 7.39 12.97 8.08
N ASP A 330 8.52 12.66 8.71
CA ASP A 330 9.05 11.29 8.84
C ASP A 330 8.12 10.35 9.62
N GLU A 331 7.10 10.90 10.28
CA GLU A 331 6.08 10.17 11.05
C GLU A 331 5.02 9.51 10.17
N LEU A 332 4.98 9.84 8.89
CA LEU A 332 4.03 9.31 7.91
C LEU A 332 4.75 8.58 6.77
N PRO A 333 4.06 7.66 6.08
CA PRO A 333 4.66 6.95 4.96
C PRO A 333 5.13 7.88 3.84
N GLU A 334 6.37 7.75 3.41
CA GLU A 334 6.99 8.63 2.40
C GLU A 334 6.58 8.31 0.95
N ASN A 335 6.07 7.09 0.69
CA ASN A 335 5.64 6.65 -0.63
C ASN A 335 4.59 5.52 -0.53
N ALA A 336 4.16 4.99 -1.67
CA ALA A 336 3.11 3.97 -1.72
C ALA A 336 3.53 2.63 -1.11
N ASP A 337 4.78 2.23 -1.27
CA ASP A 337 5.29 0.97 -0.72
C ASP A 337 5.46 1.09 0.81
N ALA A 338 5.91 2.26 1.30
CA ALA A 338 5.92 2.61 2.72
C ALA A 338 4.50 2.56 3.31
N ASN A 339 3.50 3.10 2.62
CA ASN A 339 2.11 3.06 3.07
C ASN A 339 1.58 1.62 3.17
N GLY A 340 1.94 0.77 2.21
CA GLY A 340 1.63 -0.65 2.26
C GLY A 340 2.21 -1.31 3.52
N ALA A 341 3.52 -1.14 3.74
CA ALA A 341 4.23 -1.69 4.90
C ALA A 341 3.70 -1.13 6.23
N TYR A 342 3.40 0.17 6.28
CA TYR A 342 2.80 0.82 7.45
C TYR A 342 1.45 0.22 7.82
N ASN A 343 0.56 0.03 6.86
CA ASN A 343 -0.75 -0.56 7.11
C ASN A 343 -0.67 -2.06 7.44
N ILE A 344 0.34 -2.78 6.94
CA ILE A 344 0.66 -4.14 7.38
C ILE A 344 1.03 -4.13 8.86
N ALA A 345 1.92 -3.24 9.28
CA ALA A 345 2.33 -3.11 10.68
C ALA A 345 1.15 -2.71 11.58
N ARG A 346 0.26 -1.80 11.14
CA ARG A 346 -0.96 -1.43 11.87
C ARG A 346 -1.93 -2.60 12.08
N LYS A 347 -2.07 -3.49 11.10
CA LYS A 347 -2.82 -4.75 11.31
C LYS A 347 -2.14 -5.64 12.34
N GLY A 348 -0.80 -5.61 12.43
CA GLY A 348 -0.06 -6.27 13.49
C GLY A 348 -0.42 -5.75 14.89
N LEU A 349 -0.66 -4.43 15.04
CA LEU A 349 -1.15 -3.87 16.31
C LEU A 349 -2.50 -4.46 16.71
N MET A 350 -3.43 -4.63 15.76
CA MET A 350 -4.72 -5.28 16.04
C MET A 350 -4.54 -6.71 16.57
N MET A 351 -3.55 -7.44 16.05
CA MET A 351 -3.24 -8.78 16.57
C MET A 351 -2.68 -8.74 17.99
N ILE A 352 -1.80 -7.77 18.28
CA ILE A 352 -1.26 -7.58 19.64
C ILE A 352 -2.38 -7.24 20.61
N GLU A 353 -3.33 -6.41 20.24
CA GLU A 353 -4.51 -6.11 21.05
C GLU A 353 -5.35 -7.36 21.29
N GLN A 354 -5.61 -8.17 20.27
CA GLN A 354 -6.32 -9.44 20.42
C GLN A 354 -5.59 -10.40 21.39
N ILE A 355 -4.26 -10.44 21.36
CA ILE A 355 -3.46 -11.26 22.29
C ILE A 355 -3.60 -10.73 23.72
N LYS A 356 -3.53 -9.40 23.91
CA LYS A 356 -3.65 -8.79 25.25
C LYS A 356 -5.02 -9.01 25.88
N ASP A 357 -6.07 -8.98 25.05
CA ASP A 357 -7.46 -9.11 25.50
C ASP A 357 -7.91 -10.58 25.62
N ALA A 358 -7.11 -11.53 25.14
CA ALA A 358 -7.45 -12.93 25.13
C ALA A 358 -7.46 -13.53 26.54
N LYS A 359 -8.56 -14.17 26.92
CA LYS A 359 -8.69 -14.92 28.16
C LYS A 359 -8.11 -16.34 28.06
N ASP A 360 -8.08 -16.89 26.84
CA ASP A 360 -7.60 -18.22 26.53
C ASP A 360 -6.70 -18.14 25.29
N LEU A 361 -5.39 -18.34 25.51
CA LEU A 361 -4.39 -18.27 24.45
C LEU A 361 -4.37 -19.52 23.55
N ASP A 362 -4.84 -20.67 24.06
CA ASP A 362 -4.82 -21.93 23.32
C ASP A 362 -5.86 -21.94 22.18
N ASN A 363 -6.95 -21.20 22.36
CA ASN A 363 -8.05 -21.07 21.40
C ASN A 363 -8.06 -19.72 20.66
N LEU A 364 -7.01 -18.90 20.80
CA LEU A 364 -6.92 -17.61 20.16
C LEU A 364 -6.91 -17.75 18.64
N LYS A 365 -7.89 -17.12 17.99
CA LYS A 365 -7.98 -17.02 16.53
C LYS A 365 -7.71 -15.58 16.14
N PHE A 366 -6.63 -15.38 15.36
CA PHE A 366 -6.35 -14.08 14.77
C PHE A 366 -7.25 -13.87 13.56
N ASP A 367 -8.36 -13.20 13.77
CA ASP A 367 -9.29 -12.84 12.69
C ASP A 367 -9.35 -11.32 12.54
N ILE A 368 -8.80 -10.83 11.43
CA ILE A 368 -8.90 -9.43 11.03
C ILE A 368 -9.88 -9.37 9.86
N SER A 369 -11.16 -9.15 10.18
CA SER A 369 -12.16 -8.93 9.15
C SER A 369 -11.92 -7.59 8.42
N ASN A 370 -12.43 -7.48 7.20
CA ASN A 370 -12.38 -6.22 6.46
C ASN A 370 -13.04 -5.08 7.22
N LYS A 371 -14.12 -5.38 7.94
CA LYS A 371 -14.84 -4.42 8.78
C LYS A 371 -13.98 -3.94 9.95
N SER A 372 -13.41 -4.88 10.72
CA SER A 372 -12.56 -4.51 11.87
C SER A 372 -11.35 -3.70 11.43
N TRP A 373 -10.75 -4.05 10.28
CA TRP A 373 -9.64 -3.29 9.71
C TRP A 373 -10.05 -1.87 9.30
N LEU A 374 -11.19 -1.70 8.59
CA LEU A 374 -11.67 -0.36 8.23
C LEU A 374 -11.97 0.49 9.46
N ASN A 375 -12.63 -0.09 10.46
CA ASN A 375 -12.91 0.60 11.72
C ASN A 375 -11.62 1.07 12.40
N PHE A 376 -10.62 0.19 12.50
CA PHE A 376 -9.33 0.52 13.08
C PHE A 376 -8.59 1.60 12.28
N ALA A 377 -8.57 1.48 10.94
CA ALA A 377 -7.90 2.43 10.07
C ALA A 377 -8.53 3.83 10.09
N GLN A 378 -9.84 3.93 10.35
CA GLN A 378 -10.59 5.18 10.44
C GLN A 378 -10.59 5.78 11.85
N GLN A 379 -10.27 5.00 12.87
CA GLN A 379 -9.98 5.52 14.20
C GLN A 379 -8.62 6.22 14.15
N LYS A 380 -8.53 7.43 14.69
CA LYS A 380 -7.30 8.22 14.65
C LYS A 380 -6.12 7.43 15.23
N PRO A 381 -5.08 7.14 14.44
CA PRO A 381 -3.84 6.60 14.99
C PRO A 381 -3.02 7.68 15.71
N TYR A 382 -3.34 8.96 15.50
CA TYR A 382 -2.60 10.09 16.02
C TYR A 382 -3.49 10.96 16.92
N LYS A 383 -3.39 10.81 18.20
CA LYS A 383 -3.49 11.94 19.13
C LYS A 383 -2.06 12.37 19.42
N ASN A 384 -1.61 13.44 18.79
CA ASN A 384 -0.57 14.27 19.38
C ASN A 384 -1.18 14.85 20.66
N GLU A 385 -0.85 14.27 21.81
CA GLU A 385 -0.92 14.97 23.09
C GLU A 385 0.35 15.77 23.27
#